data_87a769f78e9c852ed93b47185e8ae103
#
_entry.id   87a769f78e9c852ed93b47185e8ae103
#
_cell.length_a   1.000
_cell.length_b   1.000
_cell.length_c   1.000
_cell.angle_alpha   90.00
_cell.angle_beta   90.00
_cell.angle_gamma   90.00
#
_symmetry.space_group_name_H-M   'P 1'
#
loop_
_entity.id
_entity.type
_entity.pdbx_description
1 polymer ?
#
loop_
_entity_poly.entity_id
_entity_poly.type
_entity_poly.pdbx_seq_one_letter_code
_entity_poly.pdbx_strand_id
1 'polypeptide(L)'
;MPGNYTVVKADKSGYVHAEDVEKAVRKDTKLIVCTHASNVCGTIQPVYEIGRIAKKHKIPFLLDVAQTAGSINIDAEKMNADMIAFPGHKGLMGPLGTGGLYVKSPEELAPLVTGGTGSNSESVSQPEFMPDKFHSGTMNTPAIKALGAGVKYVMKYGVDVIGKYEKM
;
A
#
# COMPACT_ATOMS: atom_id res chain seq x y z
N MET A 1 -18.03 3.24 -14.85
CA MET A 1 -17.38 4.30 -15.65
C MET A 1 -15.93 4.40 -15.18
N PRO A 2 -14.92 4.51 -16.04
CA PRO A 2 -13.58 4.85 -15.58
C PRO A 2 -13.67 6.22 -14.90
N GLY A 3 -13.21 6.32 -13.66
CA GLY A 3 -13.18 7.57 -12.93
C GLY A 3 -12.26 8.57 -13.62
N ASN A 4 -12.55 9.87 -13.48
CA ASN A 4 -11.64 10.91 -13.93
C ASN A 4 -10.38 10.86 -13.04
N TYR A 5 -9.20 10.79 -13.64
CA TYR A 5 -7.94 10.87 -12.93
C TYR A 5 -7.04 11.97 -13.52
N THR A 6 -6.16 12.49 -12.70
CA THR A 6 -5.11 13.42 -13.12
C THR A 6 -3.76 12.74 -12.85
N VAL A 7 -2.89 12.70 -13.86
CA VAL A 7 -1.52 12.23 -13.71
C VAL A 7 -0.61 13.42 -13.45
N VAL A 8 0.04 13.43 -12.29
CA VAL A 8 1.12 14.38 -12.00
C VAL A 8 2.39 13.82 -12.60
N LYS A 9 3.01 14.55 -13.51
CA LYS A 9 4.21 14.10 -14.22
C LYS A 9 5.44 14.21 -13.34
N ALA A 10 6.28 13.18 -13.38
CA ALA A 10 7.62 13.24 -12.82
C ALA A 10 8.56 14.05 -13.73
N ASP A 11 9.62 14.56 -13.16
CA ASP A 11 10.72 15.17 -13.90
C ASP A 11 11.61 14.10 -14.60
N LYS A 12 12.72 14.55 -15.22
CA LYS A 12 13.66 13.65 -15.94
C LYS A 12 14.36 12.64 -15.03
N SER A 13 14.42 12.88 -13.72
CA SER A 13 14.96 11.96 -12.72
C SER A 13 13.93 10.97 -12.20
N GLY A 14 12.68 11.07 -12.63
CA GLY A 14 11.56 10.29 -12.14
C GLY A 14 10.99 10.79 -10.82
N TYR A 15 11.36 12.02 -10.39
CA TYR A 15 10.88 12.62 -9.13
C TYR A 15 9.61 13.43 -9.36
N VAL A 16 8.61 13.26 -8.50
CA VAL A 16 7.36 14.02 -8.50
C VAL A 16 7.46 15.13 -7.47
N HIS A 17 7.32 16.39 -7.90
CA HIS A 17 7.34 17.53 -6.99
C HIS A 17 6.01 17.63 -6.25
N ALA A 18 6.07 17.73 -4.91
CA ALA A 18 4.88 17.76 -4.07
C ALA A 18 3.96 18.95 -4.37
N GLU A 19 4.54 20.09 -4.77
CA GLU A 19 3.80 21.29 -5.19
C GLU A 19 2.92 21.03 -6.41
N ASP A 20 3.36 20.16 -7.32
CA ASP A 20 2.57 19.82 -8.52
C ASP A 20 1.43 18.85 -8.16
N VAL A 21 1.63 17.99 -7.15
CA VAL A 21 0.54 17.20 -6.56
C VAL A 21 -0.51 18.15 -5.96
N GLU A 22 -0.09 19.13 -5.18
CA GLU A 22 -1.01 20.09 -4.54
C GLU A 22 -1.80 20.90 -5.58
N LYS A 23 -1.16 21.37 -6.64
CA LYS A 23 -1.82 22.09 -7.75
C LYS A 23 -2.83 21.20 -8.50
N ALA A 24 -2.59 19.88 -8.53
CA ALA A 24 -3.46 18.93 -9.20
C ALA A 24 -4.71 18.55 -8.39
N VAL A 25 -4.74 18.87 -7.08
CA VAL A 25 -5.90 18.63 -6.21
C VAL A 25 -7.10 19.46 -6.68
N ARG A 26 -8.24 18.79 -6.82
CA ARG A 26 -9.53 19.40 -7.19
C ARG A 26 -10.55 19.19 -6.08
N LYS A 27 -11.67 19.94 -6.14
CA LYS A 27 -12.78 19.79 -5.17
C LYS A 27 -13.41 18.39 -5.18
N ASP A 28 -13.32 17.68 -6.30
CA ASP A 28 -13.85 16.33 -6.52
C ASP A 28 -12.79 15.24 -6.37
N THR A 29 -11.55 15.55 -5.98
CA THR A 29 -10.49 14.56 -5.73
C THR A 29 -10.89 13.68 -4.55
N LYS A 30 -10.93 12.37 -4.77
CA LYS A 30 -11.36 11.36 -3.78
C LYS A 30 -10.22 10.51 -3.25
N LEU A 31 -9.08 10.46 -3.94
CA LEU A 31 -7.94 9.63 -3.57
C LEU A 31 -6.67 10.21 -4.19
N ILE A 32 -5.59 10.20 -3.43
CA ILE A 32 -4.24 10.41 -3.93
C ILE A 32 -3.53 9.05 -3.88
N VAL A 33 -2.90 8.67 -4.99
CA VAL A 33 -2.12 7.43 -5.10
C VAL A 33 -0.69 7.79 -5.50
N CYS A 34 0.29 7.27 -4.78
CA CYS A 34 1.71 7.46 -5.10
C CYS A 34 2.50 6.19 -4.84
N THR A 35 3.43 5.85 -5.72
CA THR A 35 4.46 4.85 -5.40
C THR A 35 5.53 5.47 -4.51
N HIS A 36 6.08 4.70 -3.55
CA HIS A 36 7.15 5.19 -2.68
C HIS A 36 8.50 5.28 -3.41
N ALA A 37 8.76 4.32 -4.29
CA ALA A 37 9.94 4.37 -5.15
C ALA A 37 9.64 3.77 -6.52
N SER A 38 10.31 4.30 -7.54
CA SER A 38 10.20 3.81 -8.92
C SER A 38 10.90 2.47 -9.08
N ASN A 39 10.25 1.52 -9.74
CA ASN A 39 10.87 0.26 -10.14
C ASN A 39 11.77 0.39 -11.38
N VAL A 40 11.77 1.53 -12.03
CA VAL A 40 12.54 1.79 -13.26
C VAL A 40 13.83 2.53 -12.96
N CYS A 41 13.78 3.61 -12.20
CA CYS A 41 14.91 4.49 -11.92
C CYS A 41 15.32 4.51 -10.43
N GLY A 42 14.60 3.82 -9.55
CA GLY A 42 14.91 3.76 -8.12
C GLY A 42 14.62 5.05 -7.34
N THR A 43 14.12 6.10 -8.01
CA THR A 43 13.85 7.39 -7.38
C THR A 43 12.81 7.26 -6.29
N ILE A 44 13.14 7.72 -5.08
CA ILE A 44 12.24 7.76 -3.93
C ILE A 44 11.41 9.05 -4.00
N GLN A 45 10.11 8.92 -3.85
CA GLN A 45 9.16 10.03 -3.94
C GLN A 45 9.01 10.77 -2.60
N PRO A 46 8.61 12.04 -2.61
CA PRO A 46 8.43 12.88 -1.40
C PRO A 46 7.12 12.53 -0.67
N VAL A 47 6.99 11.27 -0.23
CA VAL A 47 5.73 10.73 0.30
C VAL A 47 5.27 11.41 1.59
N TYR A 48 6.21 11.93 2.40
CA TYR A 48 5.86 12.71 3.59
C TYR A 48 5.19 14.04 3.25
N GLU A 49 5.69 14.72 2.21
CA GLU A 49 5.12 15.97 1.69
C GLU A 49 3.74 15.71 1.06
N ILE A 50 3.65 14.67 0.23
CA ILE A 50 2.39 14.27 -0.42
C ILE A 50 1.35 13.88 0.63
N GLY A 51 1.74 13.13 1.66
CA GLY A 51 0.83 12.77 2.75
C GLY A 51 0.35 13.97 3.56
N ARG A 52 1.22 15.01 3.77
CA ARG A 52 0.79 16.27 4.39
C ARG A 52 -0.24 17.01 3.54
N ILE A 53 -0.06 17.00 2.21
CA ILE A 53 -1.02 17.60 1.27
C ILE A 53 -2.36 16.84 1.33
N ALA A 54 -2.32 15.51 1.28
CA ALA A 54 -3.51 14.68 1.40
C ALA A 54 -4.29 14.97 2.68
N LYS A 55 -3.60 15.01 3.83
CA LYS A 55 -4.17 15.36 5.13
C LYS A 55 -4.76 16.77 5.17
N LYS A 56 -4.05 17.78 4.63
CA LYS A 56 -4.51 19.17 4.55
C LYS A 56 -5.83 19.28 3.80
N HIS A 57 -5.97 18.53 2.70
CA HIS A 57 -7.17 18.53 1.87
C HIS A 57 -8.22 17.49 2.27
N LYS A 58 -7.96 16.71 3.35
CA LYS A 58 -8.83 15.61 3.84
C LYS A 58 -9.12 14.58 2.74
N ILE A 59 -8.13 14.26 1.95
CA ILE A 59 -8.21 13.26 0.87
C ILE A 59 -7.46 12.01 1.33
N PRO A 60 -8.05 10.80 1.24
CA PRO A 60 -7.34 9.56 1.52
C PRO A 60 -6.08 9.40 0.67
N PHE A 61 -5.00 8.89 1.29
CA PHE A 61 -3.72 8.66 0.64
C PHE A 61 -3.38 7.17 0.61
N LEU A 62 -3.26 6.60 -0.59
CA LEU A 62 -2.78 5.25 -0.83
C LEU A 62 -1.32 5.29 -1.27
N LEU A 63 -0.46 4.66 -0.50
CA LEU A 63 0.97 4.53 -0.76
C LEU A 63 1.30 3.12 -1.25
N ASP A 64 1.86 3.01 -2.45
CA ASP A 64 2.41 1.76 -2.97
C ASP A 64 3.88 1.64 -2.54
N VAL A 65 4.17 0.68 -1.66
CA VAL A 65 5.52 0.43 -1.15
C VAL A 65 6.15 -0.83 -1.75
N ALA A 66 5.71 -1.21 -2.93
CA ALA A 66 6.17 -2.44 -3.59
C ALA A 66 7.69 -2.54 -3.77
N GLN A 67 8.39 -1.41 -3.87
CA GLN A 67 9.85 -1.38 -4.03
C GLN A 67 10.58 -1.11 -2.72
N THR A 68 9.89 -0.76 -1.64
CA THR A 68 10.53 -0.24 -0.43
C THR A 68 10.18 -1.02 0.83
N ALA A 69 9.09 -1.80 0.80
CA ALA A 69 8.74 -2.68 1.92
C ALA A 69 9.86 -3.70 2.16
N GLY A 70 10.42 -3.69 3.37
CA GLY A 70 11.52 -4.57 3.79
C GLY A 70 12.92 -3.94 3.68
N SER A 71 13.09 -2.82 2.95
CA SER A 71 14.39 -2.15 2.79
C SER A 71 14.40 -0.67 3.18
N ILE A 72 13.23 -0.05 3.26
CA ILE A 72 13.05 1.31 3.78
C ILE A 72 12.00 1.28 4.89
N ASN A 73 12.24 2.04 5.96
CA ASN A 73 11.27 2.11 7.05
C ASN A 73 9.97 2.78 6.59
N ILE A 74 8.86 2.10 6.79
CA ILE A 74 7.51 2.56 6.43
C ILE A 74 6.73 2.84 7.71
N ASP A 75 6.36 4.09 7.91
CA ASP A 75 5.56 4.54 9.05
C ASP A 75 4.29 5.24 8.55
N ALA A 76 3.18 4.52 8.59
CA ALA A 76 1.90 4.98 8.06
C ALA A 76 1.45 6.31 8.68
N GLU A 77 1.68 6.50 9.99
CA GLU A 77 1.26 7.71 10.70
C GLU A 77 2.09 8.92 10.30
N LYS A 78 3.43 8.78 10.28
CA LYS A 78 4.35 9.85 9.87
C LYS A 78 4.18 10.22 8.41
N MET A 79 3.91 9.24 7.56
CA MET A 79 3.64 9.43 6.13
C MET A 79 2.21 9.93 5.85
N ASN A 80 1.34 9.98 6.87
CA ASN A 80 -0.10 10.25 6.74
C ASN A 80 -0.76 9.37 5.66
N ALA A 81 -0.33 8.11 5.54
CA ALA A 81 -0.89 7.14 4.63
C ALA A 81 -2.11 6.46 5.26
N ASP A 82 -3.25 6.54 4.59
CA ASP A 82 -4.48 5.87 5.03
C ASP A 82 -4.52 4.42 4.54
N MET A 83 -3.83 4.15 3.44
CA MET A 83 -3.69 2.81 2.87
C MET A 83 -2.25 2.58 2.40
N ILE A 84 -1.74 1.34 2.61
CA ILE A 84 -0.41 0.94 2.13
C ILE A 84 -0.53 -0.40 1.44
N ALA A 85 -0.17 -0.44 0.15
CA ALA A 85 -0.17 -1.66 -0.65
C ALA A 85 1.25 -2.20 -0.81
N PHE A 86 1.43 -3.52 -0.68
CA PHE A 86 2.73 -4.17 -0.84
C PHE A 86 2.60 -5.60 -1.36
N PRO A 87 3.49 -6.06 -2.25
CA PRO A 87 3.63 -7.47 -2.59
C PRO A 87 4.50 -8.20 -1.56
N GLY A 88 4.23 -9.49 -1.37
CA GLY A 88 5.02 -10.30 -0.44
C GLY A 88 6.34 -10.80 -1.02
N HIS A 89 6.44 -10.92 -2.34
CA HIS A 89 7.55 -11.58 -3.05
C HIS A 89 8.77 -10.70 -3.38
N LYS A 90 8.80 -9.45 -2.87
CA LYS A 90 9.95 -8.54 -3.02
C LYS A 90 10.75 -8.46 -1.71
N GLY A 91 11.04 -7.29 -1.22
CA GLY A 91 11.85 -7.07 -0.01
C GLY A 91 11.32 -7.74 1.28
N LEU A 92 10.06 -8.20 1.28
CA LEU A 92 9.51 -9.01 2.38
C LEU A 92 9.85 -10.51 2.29
N MET A 93 10.53 -10.95 1.22
CA MET A 93 11.06 -12.32 1.05
C MET A 93 10.02 -13.43 1.12
N GLY A 94 8.77 -13.11 0.78
CA GLY A 94 7.66 -14.07 0.70
C GLY A 94 7.52 -14.69 -0.68
N PRO A 95 6.65 -15.69 -0.83
CA PRO A 95 6.39 -16.33 -2.12
C PRO A 95 5.55 -15.43 -3.05
N LEU A 96 5.62 -15.75 -4.35
CA LEU A 96 4.73 -15.16 -5.36
C LEU A 96 3.25 -15.37 -5.00
N GLY A 97 2.39 -14.44 -5.42
CA GLY A 97 0.96 -14.50 -5.14
C GLY A 97 0.59 -14.10 -3.71
N THR A 98 1.54 -13.54 -2.95
CA THR A 98 1.27 -12.97 -1.63
C THR A 98 1.46 -11.46 -1.62
N GLY A 99 0.78 -10.79 -0.70
CA GLY A 99 0.87 -9.36 -0.49
C GLY A 99 -0.11 -8.92 0.58
N GLY A 100 -0.24 -7.63 0.77
CA GLY A 100 -1.18 -7.07 1.72
C GLY A 100 -1.57 -5.65 1.38
N LEU A 101 -2.69 -5.25 1.97
CA LEU A 101 -3.18 -3.88 2.00
C LEU A 101 -3.42 -3.51 3.47
N TYR A 102 -2.64 -2.56 3.98
CA TYR A 102 -2.98 -1.90 5.23
C TYR A 102 -4.06 -0.86 4.95
N VAL A 103 -5.07 -0.82 5.79
CA VAL A 103 -6.16 0.17 5.73
C VAL A 103 -6.39 0.71 7.12
N LYS A 104 -6.33 2.02 7.26
CA LYS A 104 -6.51 2.70 8.55
C LYS A 104 -7.96 2.66 9.02
N SER A 105 -8.90 2.88 8.12
CA SER A 105 -10.36 2.89 8.38
C SER A 105 -11.08 1.90 7.45
N PRO A 106 -11.00 0.58 7.74
CA PRO A 106 -11.59 -0.44 6.86
C PRO A 106 -13.11 -0.39 6.78
N GLU A 107 -13.77 0.21 7.77
CA GLU A 107 -15.22 0.42 7.79
C GLU A 107 -15.71 1.35 6.67
N GLU A 108 -14.87 2.27 6.22
CA GLU A 108 -15.19 3.23 5.14
C GLU A 108 -15.06 2.64 3.73
N LEU A 109 -14.49 1.44 3.61
CA LEU A 109 -14.30 0.79 2.32
C LEU A 109 -15.35 -0.30 2.08
N ALA A 110 -15.84 -0.38 0.84
CA ALA A 110 -16.65 -1.51 0.39
C ALA A 110 -15.76 -2.62 -0.17
N PRO A 111 -16.13 -3.90 0.01
CA PRO A 111 -15.46 -5.01 -0.67
C PRO A 111 -15.57 -4.86 -2.19
N LEU A 112 -14.46 -5.03 -2.90
CA LEU A 112 -14.45 -5.04 -4.36
C LEU A 112 -14.95 -6.38 -4.92
N VAL A 113 -14.61 -7.46 -4.23
CA VAL A 113 -14.98 -8.82 -4.58
C VAL A 113 -15.62 -9.47 -3.36
N THR A 114 -16.74 -10.13 -3.54
CA THR A 114 -17.44 -10.87 -2.50
C THR A 114 -17.45 -12.37 -2.81
N GLY A 115 -17.57 -13.20 -1.76
CA GLY A 115 -17.58 -14.65 -1.90
C GLY A 115 -17.59 -15.36 -0.56
N GLY A 116 -17.53 -16.67 -0.57
CA GLY A 116 -17.50 -17.45 0.67
C GLY A 116 -16.29 -17.08 1.53
N THR A 117 -16.52 -16.76 2.80
CA THR A 117 -15.47 -16.35 3.75
C THR A 117 -15.01 -17.50 4.66
N GLY A 118 -15.80 -18.59 4.72
CA GLY A 118 -15.57 -19.72 5.61
C GLY A 118 -16.03 -19.52 7.06
N SER A 119 -16.33 -18.30 7.47
CA SER A 119 -16.76 -17.99 8.85
C SER A 119 -18.26 -17.75 8.99
N ASN A 120 -18.95 -17.34 7.92
CA ASN A 120 -20.37 -17.06 7.91
C ASN A 120 -21.00 -17.53 6.58
N SER A 121 -20.77 -18.79 6.24
CA SER A 121 -21.12 -19.36 4.93
C SER A 121 -22.65 -19.43 4.68
N GLU A 122 -23.47 -19.32 5.73
CA GLU A 122 -24.94 -19.33 5.63
C GLU A 122 -25.51 -17.95 5.26
N SER A 123 -24.70 -16.88 5.42
CA SER A 123 -25.13 -15.53 5.07
C SER A 123 -25.06 -15.30 3.57
N VAL A 124 -26.11 -14.68 3.02
CA VAL A 124 -26.14 -14.23 1.62
C VAL A 124 -25.39 -12.90 1.41
N SER A 125 -25.03 -12.23 2.48
CA SER A 125 -24.27 -10.97 2.46
C SER A 125 -22.85 -11.16 2.97
N GLN A 126 -21.91 -10.38 2.41
CA GLN A 126 -20.53 -10.33 2.90
C GLN A 126 -20.51 -9.85 4.36
N PRO A 127 -19.72 -10.47 5.25
CA PRO A 127 -19.57 -10.00 6.62
C PRO A 127 -19.00 -8.58 6.69
N GLU A 128 -19.39 -7.81 7.71
CA GLU A 128 -18.86 -6.47 7.95
C GLU A 128 -17.62 -6.47 8.90
N PHE A 129 -17.36 -7.58 9.58
CA PHE A 129 -16.22 -7.68 10.49
C PHE A 129 -14.92 -8.07 9.77
N MET A 130 -13.81 -7.55 10.28
CA MET A 130 -12.47 -7.85 9.77
C MET A 130 -11.94 -9.18 10.35
N PRO A 131 -11.16 -9.96 9.60
CA PRO A 131 -10.68 -9.70 8.22
C PRO A 131 -11.67 -10.15 7.13
N ASP A 132 -12.76 -10.82 7.48
CA ASP A 132 -13.66 -11.53 6.58
C ASP A 132 -14.38 -10.60 5.59
N LYS A 133 -14.58 -9.33 5.97
CA LYS A 133 -15.14 -8.29 5.10
C LYS A 133 -14.46 -8.25 3.72
N PHE A 134 -13.14 -8.44 3.68
CA PHE A 134 -12.36 -8.37 2.43
C PHE A 134 -11.88 -9.73 1.94
N HIS A 135 -12.30 -10.82 2.57
CA HIS A 135 -12.01 -12.16 2.10
C HIS A 135 -13.09 -12.66 1.15
N SER A 136 -12.68 -13.17 -0.01
CA SER A 136 -13.55 -13.82 -0.97
C SER A 136 -12.92 -15.13 -1.44
N GLY A 137 -13.47 -16.26 -0.98
CA GLY A 137 -12.95 -17.60 -1.26
C GLY A 137 -11.84 -18.04 -0.29
N THR A 138 -11.32 -19.24 -0.52
CA THR A 138 -10.30 -19.87 0.32
C THR A 138 -8.96 -19.15 0.19
N MET A 139 -8.44 -18.70 1.32
CA MET A 139 -7.14 -18.03 1.39
C MET A 139 -5.98 -19.00 1.15
N ASN A 140 -4.93 -18.53 0.47
CA ASN A 140 -3.68 -19.27 0.29
C ASN A 140 -2.86 -19.27 1.59
N THR A 141 -3.37 -19.99 2.60
CA THR A 141 -2.78 -20.04 3.95
C THR A 141 -1.32 -20.48 3.96
N PRO A 142 -0.88 -21.52 3.18
CA PRO A 142 0.53 -21.90 3.14
C PRO A 142 1.45 -20.78 2.69
N ALA A 143 1.08 -20.05 1.62
CA ALA A 143 1.88 -18.96 1.11
C ALA A 143 1.88 -17.74 2.06
N ILE A 144 0.75 -17.44 2.72
CA ILE A 144 0.65 -16.38 3.74
C ILE A 144 1.55 -16.72 4.94
N LYS A 145 1.57 -17.99 5.38
CA LYS A 145 2.46 -18.44 6.46
C LYS A 145 3.94 -18.31 6.05
N ALA A 146 4.28 -18.63 4.81
CA ALA A 146 5.63 -18.47 4.27
C ALA A 146 6.03 -16.98 4.21
N LEU A 147 5.13 -16.08 3.77
CA LEU A 147 5.35 -14.63 3.86
C LEU A 147 5.63 -14.20 5.30
N GLY A 148 4.89 -14.73 6.27
CA GLY A 148 5.15 -14.46 7.69
C GLY A 148 6.56 -14.87 8.15
N ALA A 149 7.16 -15.92 7.58
CA ALA A 149 8.55 -16.27 7.83
C ALA A 149 9.51 -15.24 7.23
N GLY A 150 9.27 -14.78 6.00
CA GLY A 150 10.04 -13.71 5.36
C GLY A 150 10.01 -12.41 6.17
N VAL A 151 8.82 -11.98 6.60
CA VAL A 151 8.67 -10.79 7.45
C VAL A 151 9.44 -10.92 8.76
N LYS A 152 9.39 -12.08 9.43
CA LYS A 152 10.18 -12.35 10.64
C LYS A 152 11.67 -12.26 10.39
N TYR A 153 12.14 -12.72 9.23
CA TYR A 153 13.54 -12.60 8.84
C TYR A 153 13.94 -11.11 8.69
N VAL A 154 13.15 -10.33 7.96
CA VAL A 154 13.37 -8.88 7.80
C VAL A 154 13.40 -8.17 9.15
N MET A 155 12.45 -8.50 10.04
CA MET A 155 12.39 -7.92 11.40
C MET A 155 13.61 -8.29 12.25
N LYS A 156 14.14 -9.53 12.11
CA LYS A 156 15.31 -10.00 12.85
C LYS A 156 16.58 -9.23 12.48
N TYR A 157 16.80 -8.98 11.19
CA TYR A 157 17.99 -8.28 10.72
C TYR A 157 17.83 -6.76 10.72
N GLY A 158 16.61 -6.28 10.63
CA GLY A 158 16.27 -4.87 10.58
C GLY A 158 16.25 -4.31 9.16
N VAL A 159 15.24 -3.51 8.87
CA VAL A 159 15.02 -2.87 7.56
C VAL A 159 16.22 -2.01 7.15
N ASP A 160 16.80 -1.26 8.10
CA ASP A 160 17.94 -0.38 7.82
C ASP A 160 19.20 -1.14 7.41
N VAL A 161 19.43 -2.35 8.00
CA VAL A 161 20.57 -3.20 7.65
C VAL A 161 20.39 -3.74 6.23
N ILE A 162 19.20 -4.24 5.91
CA ILE A 162 18.86 -4.74 4.57
C ILE A 162 18.98 -3.62 3.54
N GLY A 163 18.40 -2.46 3.81
CA GLY A 163 18.44 -1.31 2.91
C GLY A 163 19.85 -0.76 2.66
N LYS A 164 20.76 -0.85 3.65
CA LYS A 164 22.19 -0.52 3.45
C LYS A 164 22.87 -1.52 2.54
N TYR A 165 22.58 -2.81 2.73
CA TYR A 165 23.14 -3.87 1.89
C TYR A 165 22.71 -3.75 0.42
N GLU A 166 21.44 -3.43 0.16
CA GLU A 166 20.91 -3.24 -1.20
C GLU A 166 21.54 -2.04 -1.95
N LYS A 167 22.14 -1.09 -1.22
CA LYS A 167 22.80 0.10 -1.80
C LYS A 167 24.31 -0.11 -2.10
N MET A 168 24.87 -1.24 -1.70
CA MET A 168 26.27 -1.59 -1.95
C MET A 168 26.45 -2.15 -3.36
#